data_2b8742099bc6afa6e28521b9f60efa52
#
_entry.id   2b8742099bc6afa6e28521b9f60efa52
#
_cell.length_a   1.000
_cell.length_b   1.000
_cell.length_c   1.000
_cell.angle_alpha   90.00
_cell.angle_beta   90.00
_cell.angle_gamma   90.00
#
_symmetry.space_group_name_H-M   'P 1'
#
loop_
_entity.id
_entity.type
_entity.pdbx_description
1 polymer ?
#
loop_
_entity_poly.entity_id
_entity_poly.type
_entity_poly.pdbx_seq_one_letter_code
_entity_poly.pdbx_strand_id
1 'polypeptide(L)'
;MLLEELSNAFGPSGCEGEVRDLIKDAIKDVVDECHVDHLGNLLAVRRGTQRGPRMRIMVAAHMDEVGFMISHADADGFLHVVKVGGIDDRVLPAKRLV
;
A
#
# COMPACT_ATOMS: atom_id res chain seq x y z
N MET A 1 -8.76 10.36 -10.58
CA MET A 1 -8.16 9.29 -11.44
C MET A 1 -7.51 8.27 -10.52
N LEU A 2 -7.66 6.97 -10.76
CA LEU A 2 -7.20 5.92 -9.81
C LEU A 2 -5.74 6.11 -9.34
N LEU A 3 -4.83 6.51 -10.23
CA LEU A 3 -3.43 6.77 -9.84
C LEU A 3 -3.31 7.92 -8.85
N GLU A 4 -4.09 8.97 -9.02
CA GLU A 4 -4.13 10.12 -8.11
C GLU A 4 -4.70 9.73 -6.75
N GLU A 5 -5.77 8.93 -6.73
CA GLU A 5 -6.38 8.41 -5.51
C GLU A 5 -5.40 7.53 -4.73
N LEU A 6 -4.72 6.59 -5.43
CA LEU A 6 -3.71 5.72 -4.83
C LEU A 6 -2.48 6.49 -4.32
N SER A 7 -2.07 7.57 -5.04
CA SER A 7 -0.91 8.37 -4.64
C SER A 7 -1.19 9.32 -3.47
N ASN A 8 -2.45 9.61 -3.18
CA ASN A 8 -2.86 10.46 -2.07
C ASN A 8 -3.38 9.66 -0.86
N ALA A 9 -3.60 8.34 -1.02
CA ALA A 9 -4.02 7.48 0.06
C ALA A 9 -2.89 7.25 1.07
N PHE A 10 -3.25 7.17 2.35
CA PHE A 10 -2.30 6.86 3.41
C PHE A 10 -1.96 5.36 3.40
N GLY A 11 -0.69 5.03 3.17
CA GLY A 11 -0.27 3.65 3.01
C GLY A 11 1.19 3.35 3.39
N PRO A 12 1.71 3.82 4.53
CA PRO A 12 3.04 3.40 4.95
C PRO A 12 3.06 1.92 5.29
N SER A 13 4.25 1.30 5.19
CA SER A 13 4.47 -0.13 5.43
C SER A 13 3.87 -0.59 6.76
N GLY A 14 2.98 -1.58 6.73
CA GLY A 14 2.20 -2.06 7.87
C GLY A 14 0.86 -1.36 8.10
N CYS A 15 0.56 -0.28 7.37
CA CYS A 15 -0.69 0.49 7.44
C CYS A 15 -1.35 0.68 6.07
N GLU A 16 -1.23 -0.28 5.16
CA GLU A 16 -1.68 -0.20 3.76
C GLU A 16 -3.21 -0.36 3.59
N GLY A 17 -3.98 -0.27 4.67
CA GLY A 17 -5.41 -0.54 4.67
C GLY A 17 -6.19 0.30 3.66
N GLU A 18 -5.96 1.61 3.65
CA GLU A 18 -6.65 2.54 2.75
C GLU A 18 -6.33 2.26 1.28
N VAL A 19 -5.06 2.06 0.95
CA VAL A 19 -4.61 1.71 -0.41
C VAL A 19 -5.23 0.38 -0.86
N ARG A 20 -5.26 -0.61 0.03
CA ARG A 20 -5.86 -1.92 -0.24
C ARG A 20 -7.34 -1.83 -0.55
N ASP A 21 -8.07 -1.01 0.20
CA ASP A 21 -9.51 -0.85 -0.01
C ASP A 21 -9.81 -0.14 -1.34
N LEU A 22 -9.03 0.89 -1.70
CA LEU A 22 -9.12 1.53 -3.02
C LEU A 22 -8.87 0.55 -4.16
N ILE A 23 -7.82 -0.28 -4.06
CA ILE A 23 -7.53 -1.30 -5.07
C ILE A 23 -8.68 -2.31 -5.15
N LYS A 24 -9.16 -2.80 -4.01
CA LYS A 24 -10.24 -3.78 -3.92
C LYS A 24 -11.52 -3.26 -4.60
N ASP A 25 -11.86 -2.00 -4.33
CA ASP A 25 -13.01 -1.35 -4.96
C ASP A 25 -12.84 -1.19 -6.47
N ALA A 26 -11.63 -0.85 -6.92
CA ALA A 26 -11.34 -0.67 -8.34
C ALA A 26 -11.41 -1.98 -9.15
N ILE A 27 -11.13 -3.13 -8.52
CA ILE A 27 -11.06 -4.43 -9.22
C ILE A 27 -12.28 -5.33 -9.00
N LYS A 28 -13.17 -5.02 -8.06
CA LYS A 28 -14.28 -5.90 -7.62
C LYS A 28 -15.14 -6.45 -8.76
N ASP A 29 -15.36 -5.67 -9.82
CA ASP A 29 -16.22 -6.04 -10.95
C ASP A 29 -15.46 -6.78 -12.06
N VAL A 30 -14.14 -6.95 -11.93
CA VAL A 30 -13.30 -7.55 -12.97
C VAL A 30 -12.53 -8.79 -12.51
N VAL A 31 -12.67 -9.19 -11.26
CA VAL A 31 -12.05 -10.39 -10.69
C VAL A 31 -13.10 -11.40 -10.22
N ASP A 32 -12.76 -12.67 -10.22
CA ASP A 32 -13.65 -13.75 -9.75
C ASP A 32 -13.52 -14.03 -8.25
N GLU A 33 -12.33 -13.77 -7.70
CA GLU A 33 -12.01 -13.97 -6.29
C GLU A 33 -11.11 -12.83 -5.80
N CYS A 34 -11.35 -12.40 -4.57
CA CYS A 34 -10.52 -11.36 -3.92
C CYS A 34 -10.48 -11.61 -2.42
N HIS A 35 -9.29 -11.74 -1.84
CA HIS A 35 -9.11 -11.91 -0.40
C HIS A 35 -7.82 -11.26 0.09
N VAL A 36 -7.75 -11.01 1.38
CA VAL A 36 -6.57 -10.48 2.07
C VAL A 36 -5.98 -11.60 2.90
N ASP A 37 -4.68 -11.82 2.79
CA ASP A 37 -3.98 -12.83 3.60
C ASP A 37 -3.55 -12.28 4.97
N HIS A 38 -2.91 -13.12 5.78
CA HIS A 38 -2.47 -12.77 7.14
C HIS A 38 -1.34 -11.72 7.17
N LEU A 39 -0.65 -11.50 6.05
CA LEU A 39 0.39 -10.48 5.92
C LEU A 39 -0.17 -9.16 5.37
N GLY A 40 -1.47 -9.12 5.05
CA GLY A 40 -2.11 -7.94 4.48
C GLY A 40 -2.01 -7.86 2.95
N ASN A 41 -1.48 -8.87 2.26
CA ASN A 41 -1.48 -8.89 0.80
C ASN A 41 -2.90 -9.02 0.25
N LEU A 42 -3.22 -8.23 -0.76
CA LEU A 42 -4.45 -8.38 -1.53
C LEU A 42 -4.20 -9.36 -2.67
N LEU A 43 -4.89 -10.51 -2.63
CA LEU A 43 -4.85 -11.51 -3.67
C LEU A 43 -6.14 -11.48 -4.47
N ALA A 44 -6.03 -11.27 -5.76
CA ALA A 44 -7.15 -11.24 -6.69
C ALA A 44 -6.94 -12.24 -7.81
N VAL A 45 -7.97 -12.98 -8.15
CA VAL A 45 -7.92 -14.01 -9.20
C VAL A 45 -8.96 -13.71 -10.26
N ARG A 46 -8.52 -13.67 -11.50
CA ARG A 46 -9.38 -13.66 -12.66
C ARG A 46 -9.18 -14.93 -13.47
N ARG A 47 -10.24 -15.69 -13.66
CA ARG A 47 -10.20 -16.95 -14.42
C ARG A 47 -10.27 -16.67 -15.91
N GLY A 48 -9.36 -17.29 -16.66
CA GLY A 48 -9.42 -17.22 -18.13
C GLY A 48 -10.64 -17.96 -18.68
N THR A 49 -11.13 -17.53 -19.81
CA THR A 49 -12.28 -18.10 -20.50
C THR A 49 -11.92 -19.29 -21.41
N GLN A 50 -10.64 -19.51 -21.69
CA GLN A 50 -10.18 -20.59 -22.55
C GLN A 50 -10.49 -21.97 -21.96
N ARG A 51 -10.92 -22.91 -22.81
CA ARG A 51 -11.11 -24.32 -22.46
C ARG A 51 -9.80 -25.11 -22.64
N GLY A 52 -9.51 -26.05 -21.72
CA GLY A 52 -8.30 -26.87 -21.75
C GLY A 52 -7.17 -26.36 -20.86
N PRO A 53 -5.92 -26.79 -21.09
CA PRO A 53 -4.77 -26.39 -20.29
C PRO A 53 -4.59 -24.86 -20.33
N ARG A 54 -4.48 -24.23 -19.15
CA ARG A 54 -4.40 -22.76 -19.01
C ARG A 54 -3.04 -22.35 -18.48
N MET A 55 -2.47 -21.34 -19.10
CA MET A 55 -1.32 -20.64 -18.52
C MET A 55 -1.77 -19.88 -17.26
N ARG A 56 -0.99 -19.95 -16.22
CA ARG A 56 -1.17 -19.17 -15.00
C ARG A 56 -0.17 -18.02 -15.02
N ILE A 57 -0.66 -16.80 -14.94
CA ILE A 57 0.15 -15.59 -14.90
C ILE A 57 -0.07 -14.94 -13.55
N MET A 58 1.01 -14.58 -12.87
CA MET A 58 0.98 -13.78 -11.65
C MET A 58 1.54 -12.39 -11.96
N VAL A 59 0.79 -11.36 -11.62
CA VAL A 59 1.23 -9.96 -11.63
C VAL A 59 1.32 -9.52 -10.17
N ALA A 60 2.45 -8.96 -9.77
CA ALA A 60 2.67 -8.51 -8.41
C ALA A 60 3.16 -7.06 -8.40
N ALA A 61 2.65 -6.28 -7.45
CA ALA A 61 3.07 -4.92 -7.16
C ALA A 61 2.94 -4.67 -5.66
N HIS A 62 3.78 -3.79 -5.09
CA HIS A 62 3.63 -3.39 -3.70
C HIS A 62 2.58 -2.28 -3.55
N MET A 63 2.03 -2.14 -2.35
CA MET A 63 1.03 -1.13 -2.00
C MET A 63 1.59 -0.05 -1.08
N ASP A 64 2.68 -0.34 -0.36
CA ASP A 64 3.22 0.54 0.65
C ASP A 64 4.01 1.70 0.06
N GLU A 65 4.10 2.75 0.83
CA GLU A 65 4.96 3.90 0.59
C GLU A 65 5.96 4.08 1.75
N VAL A 66 7.01 4.85 1.51
CA VAL A 66 7.94 5.25 2.56
C VAL A 66 7.27 6.22 3.52
N GLY A 67 7.64 6.13 4.81
CA GLY A 67 7.01 6.98 5.82
C GLY A 67 7.84 7.08 7.10
N PHE A 68 7.18 7.51 8.16
CA PHE A 68 7.79 7.63 9.48
C PHE A 68 6.93 6.97 10.53
N MET A 69 7.60 6.36 11.49
CA MET A 69 6.95 5.84 12.70
C MET A 69 7.38 6.70 13.90
N ILE A 70 6.42 7.16 14.68
CA ILE A 70 6.68 7.90 15.92
C ILE A 70 7.26 6.91 16.94
N SER A 71 8.48 7.15 17.40
CA SER A 71 9.14 6.34 18.41
C SER A 71 8.96 6.91 19.82
N HIS A 72 8.82 8.22 19.93
CA HIS A 72 8.70 8.93 21.21
C HIS A 72 8.10 10.33 20.99
N ALA A 73 7.32 10.80 21.96
CA ALA A 73 6.91 12.19 22.08
C ALA A 73 7.50 12.75 23.40
N ASP A 74 8.24 13.84 23.33
CA ASP A 74 8.84 14.44 24.51
C ASP A 74 7.91 15.42 25.22
N ALA A 75 8.35 15.94 26.38
CA ALA A 75 7.57 16.85 27.20
C ALA A 75 7.39 18.24 26.58
N ASP A 76 8.22 18.62 25.63
CA ASP A 76 8.18 19.89 24.90
C ASP A 76 7.28 19.81 23.65
N GLY A 77 6.74 18.63 23.36
CA GLY A 77 5.83 18.39 22.26
C GLY A 77 6.50 18.00 20.93
N PHE A 78 7.81 17.72 20.94
CA PHE A 78 8.49 17.21 19.75
C PHE A 78 8.25 15.71 19.60
N LEU A 79 8.05 15.30 18.35
CA LEU A 79 7.91 13.89 17.94
C LEU A 79 9.23 13.39 17.41
N HIS A 80 9.77 12.36 18.04
CA HIS A 80 10.91 11.61 17.54
C HIS A 80 10.42 10.51 16.62
N VAL A 81 10.97 10.45 15.41
CA VAL A 81 10.52 9.51 14.39
C VAL A 81 11.66 8.61 13.90
N VAL A 82 11.31 7.41 13.47
CA VAL A 82 12.18 6.51 12.74
C VAL A 82 11.68 6.38 11.30
N LYS A 83 12.58 6.28 10.35
CA LYS A 83 12.23 6.09 8.94
C LYS A 83 11.71 4.68 8.70
N VAL A 84 10.62 4.58 7.95
CA VAL A 84 10.10 3.33 7.40
C VAL A 84 10.34 3.38 5.90
N GLY A 85 11.25 2.52 5.41
CA GLY A 85 11.71 2.52 4.03
C GLY A 85 12.90 3.46 3.76
N GLY A 86 13.26 3.59 2.48
CA GLY A 86 14.42 4.34 2.01
C GLY A 86 14.14 5.83 1.82
N ILE A 87 14.44 6.64 2.84
CA ILE A 87 14.30 8.10 2.77
C ILE A 87 15.67 8.74 2.94
N ASP A 88 16.05 9.62 2.01
CA ASP A 88 17.27 10.41 2.09
C ASP A 88 17.10 11.54 3.12
N ASP A 89 17.94 11.56 4.15
CA ASP A 89 17.92 12.56 5.22
C ASP A 89 18.06 14.01 4.71
N ARG A 90 18.73 14.19 3.58
CA ARG A 90 18.97 15.52 2.99
C ARG A 90 17.71 16.21 2.49
N VAL A 91 16.66 15.45 2.20
CA VAL A 91 15.39 15.99 1.70
C VAL A 91 14.36 16.25 2.80
N LEU A 92 14.65 15.86 4.04
CA LEU A 92 13.70 15.96 5.17
C LEU A 92 13.58 17.34 5.79
N PRO A 93 14.66 18.16 5.92
CA PRO A 93 14.56 19.45 6.61
C PRO A 93 13.46 20.33 6.04
N ALA A 94 12.65 20.91 6.95
CA ALA A 94 11.53 21.81 6.63
C ALA A 94 10.39 21.17 5.80
N LYS A 95 10.28 19.85 5.74
CA LYS A 95 9.13 19.18 5.14
C LYS A 95 7.96 19.10 6.13
N ARG A 96 6.76 19.32 5.61
CA ARG A 96 5.54 19.03 6.33
C ARG A 96 5.26 17.53 6.21
N LEU A 97 4.94 16.93 7.34
CA LEU A 97 4.49 15.53 7.42
C LEU A 97 2.99 15.51 7.72
N VAL A 98 2.31 14.52 7.22
CA VAL A 98 0.88 14.24 7.42
C VAL A 98 0.72 12.82 7.90
#